data_fa6e8c9b56b9f7e4f87f50b318b3c0c6
#
_entry.id   fa6e8c9b56b9f7e4f87f50b318b3c0c6
#
_cell.length_a   1.000
_cell.length_b   1.000
_cell.length_c   1.000
_cell.angle_alpha   90.00
_cell.angle_beta   90.00
_cell.angle_gamma   90.00
#
_symmetry.space_group_name_H-M   'P 1'
#
loop_
_entity.id
_entity.type
_entity.pdbx_description
1 polymer ?
#
loop_
_entity_poly.entity_id
_entity_poly.type
_entity_poly.pdbx_seq_one_letter_code
_entity_poly.pdbx_strand_id
1 'polypeptide(L)'
;MADRRRNREDPLAVARFGWRYHHLGIPHSSPRDGELHLKKLGVHVCGFETSPYGVEWMRFDTHCQVPEIVKTVPHLAFVVNNLDTALEGKQILIPPNSPSPGVRVAFILDDGAPIELLEFAPDSH
;
A
#
# COMPACT_ATOMS: atom_id res chain seq x y z
N MET A 1 -0.63 31.25 16.13
CA MET A 1 -1.51 30.71 15.09
C MET A 1 -2.15 29.42 15.58
N ALA A 2 -3.42 29.26 15.39
CA ALA A 2 -4.11 28.06 15.85
C ALA A 2 -3.76 26.84 14.99
N ASP A 3 -3.65 25.69 15.64
CA ASP A 3 -3.47 24.42 14.94
C ASP A 3 -4.76 24.11 14.16
N ARG A 4 -4.61 23.81 12.89
CA ARG A 4 -5.75 23.52 12.00
C ARG A 4 -6.06 22.04 11.89
N ARG A 5 -5.24 21.17 12.49
CA ARG A 5 -5.54 19.75 12.47
C ARG A 5 -6.76 19.48 13.33
N ARG A 6 -7.64 18.68 12.80
CA ARG A 6 -8.86 18.31 13.50
C ARG A 6 -8.65 17.03 14.27
N ASN A 7 -9.26 16.94 15.42
CA ASN A 7 -9.17 15.77 16.26
C ASN A 7 -10.02 14.63 15.67
N ARG A 8 -9.37 13.51 15.38
CA ARG A 8 -10.03 12.25 15.00
C ARG A 8 -10.79 12.28 13.67
N GLU A 9 -10.35 13.07 12.72
CA GLU A 9 -10.86 12.96 11.35
C GLU A 9 -9.99 12.01 10.55
N ASP A 10 -10.61 10.98 10.00
CA ASP A 10 -9.96 10.09 9.05
C ASP A 10 -9.75 10.81 7.71
N PRO A 11 -8.83 10.32 6.87
CA PRO A 11 -8.75 10.80 5.50
C PRO A 11 -10.11 10.73 4.81
N LEU A 12 -10.37 11.68 3.92
CA LEU A 12 -11.66 11.75 3.21
C LEU A 12 -11.99 10.47 2.45
N ALA A 13 -10.97 9.76 1.99
CA ALA A 13 -11.18 8.50 1.29
C ALA A 13 -11.92 7.48 2.14
N VAL A 14 -11.71 7.48 3.45
CA VAL A 14 -12.41 6.58 4.35
C VAL A 14 -13.89 6.93 4.42
N ALA A 15 -14.18 8.21 4.66
CA ALA A 15 -15.57 8.66 4.81
C ALA A 15 -16.33 8.70 3.50
N ARG A 16 -15.70 9.18 2.41
CA ARG A 16 -16.39 9.41 1.14
C ARG A 16 -16.43 8.20 0.24
N PHE A 17 -15.35 7.39 0.24
CA PHE A 17 -15.24 6.27 -0.70
C PHE A 17 -15.45 4.92 -0.01
N GLY A 18 -15.51 4.88 1.31
CA GLY A 18 -15.64 3.64 2.05
C GLY A 18 -14.36 2.81 2.06
N TRP A 19 -13.23 3.43 1.80
CA TRP A 19 -11.94 2.74 1.85
C TRP A 19 -11.55 2.46 3.30
N ARG A 20 -10.70 1.45 3.50
CA ARG A 20 -10.19 1.09 4.82
C ARG A 20 -8.67 1.14 4.82
N TYR A 21 -8.09 1.71 5.87
CA TYR A 21 -6.63 1.69 6.03
C TYR A 21 -6.15 0.25 6.13
N HIS A 22 -5.09 -0.10 5.40
CA HIS A 22 -4.51 -1.43 5.45
C HIS A 22 -3.12 -1.41 6.07
N HIS A 23 -2.21 -0.62 5.53
CA HIS A 23 -0.86 -0.52 6.10
C HIS A 23 -0.14 0.72 5.59
N LEU A 24 1.01 0.97 6.22
CA LEU A 24 1.98 1.97 5.77
C LEU A 24 3.25 1.22 5.37
N GLY A 25 3.61 1.29 4.10
CA GLY A 25 4.82 0.66 3.59
C GLY A 25 6.02 1.57 3.77
N ILE A 26 7.08 1.08 4.43
CA ILE A 26 8.30 1.84 4.68
C ILE A 26 9.46 1.15 3.99
N PRO A 27 10.04 1.74 2.94
CA PRO A 27 11.24 1.18 2.32
C PRO A 27 12.43 1.29 3.26
N HIS A 28 13.29 0.29 3.25
CA HIS A 28 14.55 0.34 3.97
C HIS A 28 15.58 -0.53 3.26
N SER A 29 16.85 -0.38 3.62
CA SER A 29 17.95 -1.01 2.88
C SER A 29 18.65 -2.13 3.63
N SER A 30 18.38 -2.29 4.92
CA SER A 30 19.06 -3.29 5.75
C SER A 30 18.14 -4.45 6.11
N PRO A 31 18.64 -5.69 6.13
CA PRO A 31 17.84 -6.83 6.56
C PRO A 31 17.29 -6.64 7.99
N ARG A 32 16.09 -7.11 8.23
CA ARG A 32 15.44 -7.09 9.54
C ARG A 32 15.04 -8.50 9.93
N ASP A 33 14.98 -8.75 11.23
CA ASP A 33 14.49 -10.04 11.71
C ASP A 33 13.04 -10.23 11.31
N GLY A 34 12.69 -11.46 10.95
CA GLY A 34 11.32 -11.80 10.61
C GLY A 34 10.91 -11.46 9.19
N GLU A 35 11.84 -11.10 8.33
CA GLU A 35 11.51 -10.83 6.92
C GLU A 35 11.01 -12.08 6.22
N LEU A 36 9.95 -11.90 5.43
CA LEU A 36 9.47 -12.90 4.48
C LEU A 36 9.89 -12.46 3.08
N HIS A 37 10.63 -13.32 2.38
CA HIS A 37 11.07 -13.01 1.02
C HIS A 37 9.97 -13.39 0.02
N LEU A 38 9.34 -12.40 -0.57
CA LEU A 38 8.37 -12.59 -1.64
C LEU A 38 9.13 -12.60 -2.96
N LYS A 39 9.72 -13.76 -3.27
CA LYS A 39 10.69 -13.90 -4.34
C LYS A 39 10.16 -13.45 -5.70
N LYS A 40 8.91 -13.78 -6.01
CA LYS A 40 8.31 -13.41 -7.29
C LYS A 40 8.13 -11.90 -7.43
N LEU A 41 7.95 -11.19 -6.32
CA LEU A 41 7.76 -9.75 -6.31
C LEU A 41 9.07 -9.00 -6.15
N GLY A 42 10.14 -9.70 -5.76
CA GLY A 42 11.44 -9.07 -5.57
C GLY A 42 11.51 -8.20 -4.32
N VAL A 43 10.84 -8.59 -3.23
CA VAL A 43 10.82 -7.78 -2.03
C VAL A 43 10.80 -8.67 -0.78
N HIS A 44 11.49 -8.20 0.26
CA HIS A 44 11.44 -8.77 1.60
C HIS A 44 10.54 -7.88 2.45
N VAL A 45 9.58 -8.46 3.15
CA VAL A 45 8.62 -7.69 3.95
C VAL A 45 8.57 -8.21 5.37
N CYS A 46 8.30 -7.32 6.32
CA CYS A 46 8.05 -7.69 7.72
C CYS A 46 7.28 -6.59 8.43
N GLY A 47 6.66 -6.95 9.54
CA GLY A 47 6.02 -5.99 10.42
C GLY A 47 4.51 -5.89 10.29
N PHE A 48 3.94 -6.29 9.16
CA PHE A 48 2.50 -6.11 8.95
C PHE A 48 1.67 -6.74 10.07
N GLU A 49 2.03 -7.96 10.49
CA GLU A 49 1.25 -8.69 11.50
C GLU A 49 1.60 -8.30 12.94
N THR A 50 2.74 -7.66 13.15
CA THR A 50 3.26 -7.41 14.50
C THR A 50 3.26 -5.94 14.89
N SER A 51 3.27 -5.03 13.93
CA SER A 51 3.24 -3.60 14.22
C SER A 51 1.84 -3.17 14.64
N PRO A 52 1.67 -2.54 15.82
CA PRO A 52 0.37 -2.04 16.22
C PRO A 52 -0.11 -0.87 15.36
N TYR A 53 0.78 -0.32 14.53
CA TYR A 53 0.46 0.82 13.66
C TYR A 53 0.23 0.42 12.22
N GLY A 54 0.33 -0.87 11.90
CA GLY A 54 0.21 -1.34 10.53
C GLY A 54 1.40 -1.01 9.66
N VAL A 55 2.60 -0.86 10.24
CA VAL A 55 3.80 -0.59 9.45
C VAL A 55 4.32 -1.88 8.85
N GLU A 56 4.57 -1.84 7.54
CA GLU A 56 5.23 -2.94 6.82
C GLU A 56 6.53 -2.43 6.25
N TRP A 57 7.66 -2.96 6.73
CA TRP A 57 8.97 -2.62 6.20
C TRP A 57 9.24 -3.45 4.96
N MET A 58 9.78 -2.80 3.93
CA MET A 58 9.97 -3.41 2.61
C MET A 58 11.41 -3.19 2.14
N ARG A 59 12.11 -4.29 1.89
CA ARG A 59 13.48 -4.25 1.36
C ARG A 59 13.48 -4.89 -0.01
N PHE A 60 13.73 -4.07 -1.03
CA PHE A 60 13.61 -4.50 -2.42
C PHE A 60 14.88 -5.15 -2.91
N ASP A 61 14.73 -6.24 -3.67
CA ASP A 61 15.85 -6.87 -4.35
C ASP A 61 16.36 -5.95 -5.47
N THR A 62 17.64 -6.10 -5.82
CA THR A 62 18.23 -5.27 -6.87
C THR A 62 17.54 -5.43 -8.22
N HIS A 63 16.89 -6.56 -8.45
CA HIS A 63 16.20 -6.86 -9.71
C HIS A 63 14.72 -6.48 -9.71
N CYS A 64 14.20 -5.95 -8.62
CA CYS A 64 12.80 -5.58 -8.55
C CYS A 64 12.48 -4.46 -9.54
N GLN A 65 11.44 -4.67 -10.34
CA GLN A 65 11.10 -3.78 -11.47
C GLN A 65 10.11 -2.67 -11.09
N VAL A 66 9.70 -2.57 -9.82
CA VAL A 66 8.75 -1.51 -9.45
C VAL A 66 9.39 -0.13 -9.64
N PRO A 67 8.57 0.90 -9.87
CA PRO A 67 9.08 2.25 -10.01
C PRO A 67 9.94 2.68 -8.81
N GLU A 68 10.95 3.50 -9.06
CA GLU A 68 11.90 3.93 -8.04
C GLU A 68 11.21 4.60 -6.85
N ILE A 69 10.14 5.34 -7.08
CA ILE A 69 9.41 6.01 -5.99
C ILE A 69 8.86 5.01 -4.97
N VAL A 70 8.46 3.81 -5.43
CA VAL A 70 7.97 2.76 -4.51
C VAL A 70 9.09 2.22 -3.64
N LYS A 71 10.32 2.23 -4.15
CA LYS A 71 11.49 1.74 -3.42
C LYS A 71 12.05 2.74 -2.45
N THR A 72 11.69 4.02 -2.55
CA THR A 72 12.35 5.09 -1.79
C THR A 72 11.40 5.92 -0.95
N VAL A 73 10.12 5.97 -1.28
CA VAL A 73 9.14 6.82 -0.58
C VAL A 73 8.12 5.93 0.12
N PRO A 74 7.82 6.19 1.39
CA PRO A 74 6.76 5.46 2.08
C PRO A 74 5.42 5.61 1.36
N HIS A 75 4.58 4.57 1.44
CA HIS A 75 3.26 4.62 0.82
C HIS A 75 2.17 4.19 1.79
N LEU A 76 1.03 4.85 1.71
CA LEU A 76 -0.18 4.41 2.38
C LEU A 76 -0.86 3.34 1.53
N ALA A 77 -1.50 2.38 2.19
CA ALA A 77 -2.26 1.34 1.51
C ALA A 77 -3.67 1.28 2.06
N PHE A 78 -4.65 1.23 1.16
CA PHE A 78 -6.07 1.13 1.50
C PHE A 78 -6.71 -0.07 0.84
N VAL A 79 -7.64 -0.70 1.54
CA VAL A 79 -8.51 -1.70 0.95
C VAL A 79 -9.68 -0.98 0.31
N VAL A 80 -9.98 -1.34 -0.93
CA VAL A 80 -11.11 -0.78 -1.69
C VAL A 80 -12.07 -1.91 -2.08
N ASN A 81 -13.35 -1.57 -2.27
CA ASN A 81 -14.34 -2.56 -2.65
C ASN A 81 -14.28 -2.90 -4.14
N ASN A 82 -13.94 -1.93 -4.97
CA ASN A 82 -13.85 -2.11 -6.42
C ASN A 82 -12.65 -1.33 -6.93
N LEU A 83 -11.61 -2.06 -7.32
CA LEU A 83 -10.36 -1.45 -7.74
C LEU A 83 -10.53 -0.60 -9.00
N ASP A 84 -11.27 -1.12 -9.98
CA ASP A 84 -11.44 -0.41 -11.24
C ASP A 84 -12.13 0.94 -11.03
N THR A 85 -13.17 0.96 -10.21
CA THR A 85 -13.87 2.20 -9.86
C THR A 85 -12.95 3.14 -9.08
N ALA A 86 -12.18 2.61 -8.15
CA ALA A 86 -11.28 3.41 -7.33
C ALA A 86 -10.21 4.10 -8.17
N LEU A 87 -9.83 3.50 -9.30
CA LEU A 87 -8.79 4.04 -10.18
C LEU A 87 -9.28 5.11 -11.14
N GLU A 88 -10.61 5.28 -11.29
CA GLU A 88 -11.14 6.26 -12.23
C GLU A 88 -10.65 7.66 -11.90
N GLY A 89 -10.13 8.36 -12.91
CA GLY A 89 -9.63 9.72 -12.75
C GLY A 89 -8.33 9.85 -11.97
N LYS A 90 -7.67 8.74 -11.64
CA LYS A 90 -6.42 8.76 -10.88
C LYS A 90 -5.22 8.61 -11.80
N GLN A 91 -4.09 9.14 -11.35
CA GLN A 91 -2.82 8.91 -12.03
C GLN A 91 -2.27 7.55 -11.59
N ILE A 92 -2.21 6.60 -12.53
CA ILE A 92 -1.80 5.24 -12.21
C ILE A 92 -0.28 5.14 -12.27
N LEU A 93 0.33 4.65 -11.18
CA LEU A 93 1.76 4.41 -11.10
C LEU A 93 2.07 2.95 -11.46
N ILE A 94 1.34 2.01 -10.88
CA ILE A 94 1.43 0.59 -11.20
C ILE A 94 0.02 0.11 -11.53
N PRO A 95 -0.22 -0.41 -12.75
CA PRO A 95 -1.56 -0.86 -13.11
C PRO A 95 -1.98 -2.10 -12.31
N PRO A 96 -3.27 -2.42 -12.32
CA PRO A 96 -3.77 -3.57 -11.57
C PRO A 96 -3.02 -4.86 -11.89
N ASN A 97 -2.68 -5.60 -10.83
CA ASN A 97 -2.01 -6.88 -10.94
C ASN A 97 -2.39 -7.72 -9.72
N SER A 98 -2.10 -9.01 -9.77
CA SER A 98 -2.41 -9.93 -8.68
C SER A 98 -1.11 -10.51 -8.12
N PRO A 99 -0.60 -9.96 -7.01
CA PRO A 99 0.62 -10.49 -6.40
C PRO A 99 0.42 -11.87 -5.78
N SER A 100 -0.81 -12.22 -5.46
CA SER A 100 -1.17 -13.54 -4.93
C SER A 100 -2.63 -13.83 -5.26
N PRO A 101 -3.07 -15.10 -5.17
CA PRO A 101 -4.47 -15.44 -5.43
C PRO A 101 -5.42 -14.67 -4.50
N GLY A 102 -6.51 -14.18 -5.06
CA GLY A 102 -7.56 -13.52 -4.29
C GLY A 102 -7.30 -12.06 -3.97
N VAL A 103 -6.21 -11.48 -4.44
CA VAL A 103 -5.98 -10.04 -4.24
C VAL A 103 -5.54 -9.40 -5.55
N ARG A 104 -6.09 -8.22 -5.82
CA ARG A 104 -5.65 -7.34 -6.91
C ARG A 104 -5.14 -6.06 -6.29
N VAL A 105 -4.03 -5.56 -6.80
CA VAL A 105 -3.44 -4.31 -6.29
C VAL A 105 -3.09 -3.38 -7.44
N ALA A 106 -3.05 -2.10 -7.12
CA ALA A 106 -2.54 -1.06 -8.02
C ALA A 106 -1.92 0.03 -7.16
N PHE A 107 -1.03 0.82 -7.77
CA PHE A 107 -0.51 2.01 -7.12
C PHE A 107 -0.93 3.23 -7.92
N ILE A 108 -1.31 4.28 -7.22
CA ILE A 108 -1.61 5.59 -7.81
C ILE A 108 -0.62 6.62 -7.25
N LEU A 109 -0.51 7.74 -7.95
CA LEU A 109 0.19 8.92 -7.44
C LEU A 109 -0.83 10.01 -7.17
N ASP A 110 -0.82 10.53 -5.95
CA ASP A 110 -1.63 11.68 -5.60
C ASP A 110 -0.68 12.80 -5.22
N ASP A 111 -0.50 13.73 -6.16
CA ASP A 111 0.42 14.86 -5.97
C ASP A 111 1.80 14.40 -5.50
N GLY A 112 2.30 13.35 -6.15
CA GLY A 112 3.62 12.80 -5.85
C GLY A 112 3.66 11.78 -4.72
N ALA A 113 2.55 11.56 -4.03
CA ALA A 113 2.49 10.56 -2.96
C ALA A 113 2.07 9.20 -3.54
N PRO A 114 2.87 8.15 -3.35
CA PRO A 114 2.46 6.82 -3.81
C PRO A 114 1.43 6.23 -2.85
N ILE A 115 0.36 5.68 -3.39
CA ILE A 115 -0.72 5.09 -2.60
C ILE A 115 -1.07 3.75 -3.23
N GLU A 116 -1.08 2.71 -2.42
CA GLU A 116 -1.45 1.37 -2.85
C GLU A 116 -2.93 1.12 -2.59
N LEU A 117 -3.62 0.54 -3.57
CA LEU A 117 -5.02 0.15 -3.43
C LEU A 117 -5.12 -1.36 -3.58
N LEU A 118 -5.80 -2.01 -2.62
CA LEU A 118 -5.94 -3.46 -2.60
C LEU A 118 -7.42 -3.83 -2.65
N GLU A 119 -7.74 -4.78 -3.52
CA GLU A 119 -9.08 -5.36 -3.60
C GLU A 119 -8.97 -6.84 -3.31
N PHE A 120 -9.65 -7.30 -2.27
CA PHE A 120 -9.67 -8.72 -1.92
C PHE A 120 -10.92 -9.37 -2.49
N ALA A 121 -10.76 -10.56 -3.05
CA ALA A 121 -11.89 -11.33 -3.52
C ALA A 121 -12.82 -11.66 -2.34
N PRO A 122 -14.13 -11.75 -2.59
CA PRO A 122 -15.04 -12.16 -1.53
C PRO A 122 -14.63 -13.50 -0.96
N ASP A 123 -14.81 -13.64 0.34
CA ASP A 123 -14.53 -14.90 1.01
C ASP A 123 -15.46 -15.98 0.46
N SER A 124 -14.89 -17.14 0.13
CA SER A 124 -15.64 -18.18 -0.55
C SER A 124 -16.24 -19.21 0.39
N HIS A 125 -16.24 -18.93 1.69
CA HIS A 125 -16.85 -19.89 2.63
C HIS A 125 -17.83 -19.26 3.59
#